data_bf72d10ebb1cf577a7036318233889a7
#
_entry.id   bf72d10ebb1cf577a7036318233889a7
#
_cell.length_a   1.000
_cell.length_b   1.000
_cell.length_c   1.000
_cell.angle_alpha   90.00
_cell.angle_beta   90.00
_cell.angle_gamma   90.00
#
_symmetry.space_group_name_H-M   'P 1'
#
loop_
_entity.id
_entity.type
_entity.pdbx_description
1 polymer ?
#
loop_
_entity_poly.entity_id
_entity_poly.type
_entity_poly.pdbx_seq_one_letter_code
_entity_poly.pdbx_strand_id
1 'polypeptide(L)'
;MAAAHVILVSDSHLSASAPQAQANWDAVVSYVGASAPDLVIHLGDLSLDGARSAADLRHGRTQLDRLPAPWQAVPGNHDIGDNPWPGALVGSAVDAARHQRWLDIIGADHWPVTVGGWIVLAINAQLLGSGLAAEAAQWSWLEEQIGRHRGRRPVALITHKPVTATGSELAAAPPYRFWPPPARGRLARLFGGTPPALVMSGHVHQYRLLRLDGTDHLWVPTTWAVLPGHAQPLFGAKRCGIVSLTLTTGTPAQQELIEPDGLEQLTLTIDLPDPYHS
;
A
#
# COMPACT_ATOMS: atom_id res chain seq x y z
N MET A 1 15.14 9.66 21.12
CA MET A 1 13.76 9.15 21.09
C MET A 1 13.83 7.65 20.97
N ALA A 2 12.86 6.91 21.49
CA ALA A 2 12.84 5.46 21.37
C ALA A 2 12.64 5.03 19.90
N ALA A 3 13.20 3.88 19.52
CA ALA A 3 12.87 3.21 18.27
C ALA A 3 11.38 2.84 18.28
N ALA A 4 10.75 2.87 17.11
CA ALA A 4 9.40 2.38 16.94
C ALA A 4 9.38 1.18 16.00
N HIS A 5 8.60 0.17 16.37
CA HIS A 5 8.36 -1.03 15.60
C HIS A 5 7.03 -0.91 14.84
N VAL A 6 7.09 -0.97 13.54
CA VAL A 6 5.93 -0.87 12.64
C VAL A 6 5.84 -2.13 11.79
N ILE A 7 4.66 -2.71 11.70
CA ILE A 7 4.40 -3.81 10.76
C ILE A 7 3.68 -3.24 9.52
N LEU A 8 4.22 -3.55 8.35
CA LEU A 8 3.64 -3.21 7.05
C LEU A 8 2.98 -4.44 6.44
N VAL A 9 1.73 -4.29 6.05
CA VAL A 9 0.91 -5.34 5.43
C VAL A 9 0.32 -4.79 4.14
N SER A 10 0.20 -5.59 3.10
CA SER A 10 -0.38 -5.16 1.83
C SER A 10 -1.11 -6.29 1.11
N ASP A 11 -2.04 -5.92 0.24
CA ASP A 11 -2.64 -6.82 -0.76
C ASP A 11 -3.19 -8.11 -0.12
N SER A 12 -4.06 -7.93 0.88
CA SER A 12 -4.68 -9.04 1.63
C SER A 12 -5.89 -9.63 0.94
N HIS A 13 -6.57 -8.88 0.07
CA HIS A 13 -7.72 -9.31 -0.75
C HIS A 13 -8.76 -10.11 0.02
N LEU A 14 -9.15 -9.62 1.19
CA LEU A 14 -10.08 -10.29 2.09
C LEU A 14 -11.52 -10.21 1.59
N SER A 15 -12.23 -11.32 1.62
CA SER A 15 -13.66 -11.40 1.32
C SER A 15 -14.30 -12.56 2.05
N ALA A 16 -15.51 -12.35 2.56
CA ALA A 16 -16.29 -13.45 3.15
C ALA A 16 -16.77 -14.47 2.09
N SER A 17 -16.88 -14.05 0.82
CA SER A 17 -17.28 -14.92 -0.29
C SER A 17 -16.11 -15.70 -0.91
N ALA A 18 -14.86 -15.31 -0.60
CA ALA A 18 -13.64 -15.93 -1.09
C ALA A 18 -12.64 -16.11 0.07
N PRO A 19 -12.85 -17.12 0.94
CA PRO A 19 -12.13 -17.25 2.22
C PRO A 19 -10.69 -17.73 2.08
N GLN A 20 -10.17 -17.92 0.87
CA GLN A 20 -8.84 -18.49 0.63
C GLN A 20 -7.69 -17.64 1.21
N ALA A 21 -7.91 -16.32 1.35
CA ALA A 21 -6.94 -15.41 1.96
C ALA A 21 -6.98 -15.43 3.50
N GLN A 22 -8.00 -16.05 4.11
CA GLN A 22 -8.26 -15.93 5.54
C GLN A 22 -7.15 -16.57 6.39
N ALA A 23 -6.63 -17.73 5.99
CA ALA A 23 -5.58 -18.43 6.74
C ALA A 23 -4.30 -17.57 6.84
N ASN A 24 -3.89 -16.95 5.73
CA ASN A 24 -2.73 -16.04 5.71
C ASN A 24 -2.98 -14.81 6.59
N TRP A 25 -4.19 -14.26 6.56
CA TRP A 25 -4.55 -13.15 7.44
C TRP A 25 -4.51 -13.54 8.92
N ASP A 26 -4.99 -14.73 9.27
CA ASP A 26 -4.94 -15.25 10.65
C ASP A 26 -3.50 -15.42 11.15
N ALA A 27 -2.58 -15.85 10.28
CA ALA A 27 -1.15 -15.90 10.58
C ALA A 27 -0.57 -14.49 10.83
N VAL A 28 -0.98 -13.49 10.05
CA VAL A 28 -0.59 -12.08 10.26
C VAL A 28 -1.09 -11.57 11.63
N VAL A 29 -2.37 -11.80 11.96
CA VAL A 29 -2.95 -11.40 13.26
C VAL A 29 -2.20 -12.05 14.42
N SER A 30 -1.86 -13.33 14.30
CA SER A 30 -1.09 -14.08 15.31
C SER A 30 0.32 -13.47 15.49
N TYR A 31 1.01 -13.19 14.39
CA TYR A 31 2.34 -12.58 14.40
C TYR A 31 2.32 -11.18 15.05
N VAL A 32 1.33 -10.34 14.70
CA VAL A 32 1.16 -9.01 15.30
C VAL A 32 0.94 -9.12 16.81
N GLY A 33 0.16 -10.11 17.27
CA GLY A 33 -0.04 -10.36 18.69
C GLY A 33 1.24 -10.74 19.43
N ALA A 34 2.09 -11.55 18.80
CA ALA A 34 3.35 -12.00 19.39
C ALA A 34 4.43 -10.91 19.37
N SER A 35 4.49 -10.10 18.30
CA SER A 35 5.52 -9.08 18.10
C SER A 35 5.21 -7.74 18.77
N ALA A 36 3.94 -7.49 19.13
CA ALA A 36 3.45 -6.30 19.80
C ALA A 36 4.00 -4.98 19.22
N PRO A 37 3.76 -4.67 17.92
CA PRO A 37 4.26 -3.46 17.28
C PRO A 37 3.57 -2.21 17.81
N ASP A 38 4.22 -1.06 17.68
CA ASP A 38 3.63 0.23 17.99
C ASP A 38 2.51 0.62 17.00
N LEU A 39 2.59 0.12 15.76
CA LEU A 39 1.64 0.44 14.70
C LEU A 39 1.65 -0.64 13.62
N VAL A 40 0.47 -0.98 13.09
CA VAL A 40 0.31 -1.76 11.85
C VAL A 40 -0.18 -0.82 10.75
N ILE A 41 0.41 -0.89 9.57
CA ILE A 41 -0.02 -0.10 8.42
C ILE A 41 -0.37 -1.03 7.26
N HIS A 42 -1.62 -0.94 6.78
CA HIS A 42 -2.09 -1.65 5.60
C HIS A 42 -1.98 -0.76 4.36
N LEU A 43 -1.23 -1.21 3.35
CA LEU A 43 -0.88 -0.42 2.18
C LEU A 43 -1.86 -0.56 0.99
N GLY A 44 -3.09 -0.97 1.25
CA GLY A 44 -4.15 -1.09 0.24
C GLY A 44 -4.39 -2.49 -0.30
N ASP A 45 -5.44 -2.62 -1.10
CA ASP A 45 -6.01 -3.89 -1.52
C ASP A 45 -6.33 -4.78 -0.31
N LEU A 46 -7.02 -4.16 0.65
CA LEU A 46 -7.52 -4.80 1.86
C LEU A 46 -8.60 -5.81 1.51
N SER A 47 -9.53 -5.41 0.66
CA SER A 47 -10.66 -6.21 0.21
C SER A 47 -10.46 -6.77 -1.19
N LEU A 48 -11.10 -7.90 -1.48
CA LEU A 48 -11.06 -8.51 -2.80
C LEU A 48 -11.80 -7.66 -3.84
N ASP A 49 -12.96 -7.11 -3.52
CA ASP A 49 -13.81 -6.36 -4.45
C ASP A 49 -14.61 -5.21 -3.80
N GLY A 50 -14.00 -4.51 -2.86
CA GLY A 50 -14.61 -3.37 -2.18
C GLY A 50 -15.06 -2.26 -3.11
N ALA A 51 -14.41 -2.13 -4.28
CA ALA A 51 -14.78 -1.18 -5.32
C ALA A 51 -16.23 -1.40 -5.81
N ARG A 52 -16.73 -2.64 -5.80
CA ARG A 52 -18.11 -2.99 -6.18
C ARG A 52 -18.94 -3.43 -4.99
N SER A 53 -18.31 -3.96 -3.92
CA SER A 53 -18.98 -4.57 -2.78
C SER A 53 -18.70 -3.85 -1.47
N ALA A 54 -19.68 -3.14 -0.92
CA ALA A 54 -19.58 -2.60 0.42
C ALA A 54 -19.47 -3.71 1.50
N ALA A 55 -19.93 -4.93 1.20
CA ALA A 55 -19.81 -6.06 2.10
C ALA A 55 -18.36 -6.50 2.26
N ASP A 56 -17.58 -6.51 1.16
CA ASP A 56 -16.16 -6.84 1.19
C ASP A 56 -15.35 -5.81 1.98
N LEU A 57 -15.61 -4.51 1.79
CA LEU A 57 -14.97 -3.48 2.62
C LEU A 57 -15.31 -3.63 4.11
N ARG A 58 -16.58 -3.92 4.46
CA ARG A 58 -16.95 -4.16 5.85
C ARG A 58 -16.28 -5.41 6.42
N HIS A 59 -16.15 -6.46 5.61
CA HIS A 59 -15.40 -7.64 6.00
C HIS A 59 -13.94 -7.27 6.27
N GLY A 60 -13.28 -6.57 5.34
CA GLY A 60 -11.91 -6.08 5.53
C GLY A 60 -11.75 -5.23 6.79
N ARG A 61 -12.69 -4.32 7.07
CA ARG A 61 -12.72 -3.55 8.32
C ARG A 61 -12.78 -4.46 9.56
N THR A 62 -13.68 -5.45 9.55
CA THR A 62 -13.78 -6.41 10.65
C THR A 62 -12.47 -7.17 10.86
N GLN A 63 -11.76 -7.48 9.78
CA GLN A 63 -10.47 -8.16 9.87
C GLN A 63 -9.35 -7.24 10.41
N LEU A 64 -9.31 -5.97 10.02
CA LEU A 64 -8.39 -4.99 10.61
C LEU A 64 -8.62 -4.81 12.12
N ASP A 65 -9.89 -4.80 12.53
CA ASP A 65 -10.26 -4.64 13.95
C ASP A 65 -9.89 -5.88 14.82
N ARG A 66 -9.48 -7.00 14.22
CA ARG A 66 -8.89 -8.15 14.92
C ARG A 66 -7.41 -7.95 15.28
N LEU A 67 -6.73 -7.00 14.67
CA LEU A 67 -5.32 -6.74 14.97
C LEU A 67 -5.17 -6.26 16.43
N PRO A 68 -4.32 -6.90 17.24
CA PRO A 68 -4.13 -6.51 18.64
C PRO A 68 -3.12 -5.36 18.80
N ALA A 69 -3.11 -4.43 17.84
CA ALA A 69 -2.28 -3.22 17.82
C ALA A 69 -3.02 -2.09 17.10
N PRO A 70 -2.67 -0.82 17.35
CA PRO A 70 -3.19 0.29 16.53
C PRO A 70 -2.90 0.06 15.06
N TRP A 71 -3.86 0.41 14.19
CA TRP A 71 -3.68 0.28 12.76
C TRP A 71 -4.09 1.53 11.99
N GLN A 72 -3.52 1.69 10.80
CA GLN A 72 -3.87 2.67 9.78
C GLN A 72 -3.90 1.97 8.41
N ALA A 73 -4.68 2.50 7.46
CA ALA A 73 -4.75 1.94 6.12
C ALA A 73 -4.85 3.04 5.06
N VAL A 74 -4.42 2.72 3.84
CA VAL A 74 -4.74 3.46 2.62
C VAL A 74 -5.50 2.54 1.68
N PRO A 75 -6.37 3.05 0.79
CA PRO A 75 -7.05 2.20 -0.17
C PRO A 75 -6.16 1.77 -1.32
N GLY A 76 -6.42 0.57 -1.84
CA GLY A 76 -5.93 0.09 -3.12
C GLY A 76 -7.02 0.11 -4.21
N ASN A 77 -6.67 -0.39 -5.41
CA ASN A 77 -7.61 -0.38 -6.53
C ASN A 77 -8.76 -1.39 -6.36
N HIS A 78 -8.55 -2.47 -5.62
CA HIS A 78 -9.61 -3.40 -5.27
C HIS A 78 -10.60 -2.82 -4.25
N ASP A 79 -10.17 -1.84 -3.48
CA ASP A 79 -11.00 -1.22 -2.45
C ASP A 79 -11.94 -0.14 -2.99
N ILE A 80 -11.45 0.71 -3.92
CA ILE A 80 -12.18 1.91 -4.38
C ILE A 80 -12.17 2.13 -5.90
N GLY A 81 -11.60 1.21 -6.67
CA GLY A 81 -11.36 1.36 -8.11
C GLY A 81 -10.00 1.98 -8.41
N ASP A 82 -9.60 1.85 -9.66
CA ASP A 82 -8.28 2.26 -10.11
C ASP A 82 -8.22 3.75 -10.47
N ASN A 83 -7.03 4.35 -10.45
CA ASN A 83 -6.83 5.65 -11.08
C ASN A 83 -7.01 5.53 -12.60
N PRO A 84 -7.53 6.56 -13.29
CA PRO A 84 -7.76 6.49 -14.73
C PRO A 84 -6.44 6.31 -15.49
N TRP A 85 -6.43 5.42 -16.46
CA TRP A 85 -5.29 5.21 -17.36
C TRP A 85 -5.80 4.78 -18.75
N PRO A 86 -5.05 5.07 -19.83
CA PRO A 86 -5.43 4.65 -21.17
C PRO A 86 -5.51 3.12 -21.29
N GLY A 87 -6.68 2.62 -21.70
CA GLY A 87 -6.93 1.17 -21.81
C GLY A 87 -7.55 0.54 -20.55
N ALA A 88 -7.86 1.32 -19.51
CA ALA A 88 -8.63 0.84 -18.36
C ALA A 88 -10.02 0.35 -18.78
N LEU A 89 -10.52 -0.69 -18.09
CA LEU A 89 -11.90 -1.16 -18.30
C LEU A 89 -12.89 -0.06 -17.92
N VAL A 90 -13.96 0.08 -18.71
CA VAL A 90 -15.04 1.01 -18.42
C VAL A 90 -15.63 0.69 -17.05
N GLY A 91 -15.74 1.70 -16.18
CA GLY A 91 -16.28 1.55 -14.84
C GLY A 91 -15.31 0.98 -13.79
N SER A 92 -14.03 0.72 -14.16
CA SER A 92 -13.00 0.29 -13.19
C SER A 92 -12.36 1.44 -12.40
N ALA A 93 -12.48 2.68 -12.90
CA ALA A 93 -11.86 3.85 -12.27
C ALA A 93 -12.53 4.22 -10.95
N VAL A 94 -11.75 4.82 -10.05
CA VAL A 94 -12.27 5.45 -8.83
C VAL A 94 -13.30 6.52 -9.16
N ASP A 95 -14.35 6.58 -8.37
CA ASP A 95 -15.38 7.62 -8.41
C ASP A 95 -15.70 8.14 -7.01
N ALA A 96 -16.49 9.21 -6.93
CA ALA A 96 -16.84 9.84 -5.67
C ALA A 96 -17.62 8.90 -4.72
N ALA A 97 -18.45 8.00 -5.25
CA ALA A 97 -19.25 7.10 -4.43
C ALA A 97 -18.39 5.99 -3.81
N ARG A 98 -17.43 5.43 -4.57
CA ARG A 98 -16.46 4.44 -4.09
C ARG A 98 -15.52 5.04 -3.05
N HIS A 99 -15.03 6.25 -3.33
CA HIS A 99 -14.19 6.99 -2.39
C HIS A 99 -14.95 7.27 -1.08
N GLN A 100 -16.18 7.77 -1.16
CA GLN A 100 -17.00 8.02 0.03
C GLN A 100 -17.28 6.74 0.81
N ARG A 101 -17.53 5.61 0.13
CA ARG A 101 -17.70 4.30 0.78
C ARG A 101 -16.50 3.89 1.63
N TRP A 102 -15.28 4.14 1.14
CA TRP A 102 -14.07 3.92 1.93
C TRP A 102 -14.05 4.80 3.18
N LEU A 103 -14.31 6.09 3.03
CA LEU A 103 -14.34 7.04 4.14
C LEU A 103 -15.36 6.65 5.22
N ASP A 104 -16.51 6.15 4.80
CA ASP A 104 -17.61 5.75 5.71
C ASP A 104 -17.29 4.44 6.46
N ILE A 105 -16.60 3.49 5.82
CA ILE A 105 -16.39 2.14 6.36
C ILE A 105 -15.03 2.02 7.03
N ILE A 106 -13.97 2.47 6.40
CA ILE A 106 -12.59 2.33 6.89
C ILE A 106 -12.12 3.59 7.61
N GLY A 107 -12.33 4.75 7.02
CA GLY A 107 -11.92 6.04 7.56
C GLY A 107 -11.07 6.85 6.60
N ALA A 108 -10.17 7.67 7.14
CA ALA A 108 -9.32 8.55 6.33
C ALA A 108 -8.50 7.75 5.31
N ASP A 109 -8.43 8.26 4.08
CA ASP A 109 -7.72 7.66 2.96
C ASP A 109 -6.30 8.24 2.76
N HIS A 110 -6.02 9.35 3.43
CA HIS A 110 -4.70 9.97 3.55
C HIS A 110 -4.55 10.55 4.96
N TRP A 111 -3.35 10.45 5.53
CA TRP A 111 -3.14 10.81 6.93
C TRP A 111 -1.65 10.97 7.25
N PRO A 112 -1.30 11.80 8.28
CA PRO A 112 0.03 11.87 8.85
C PRO A 112 0.10 11.04 10.12
N VAL A 113 1.23 10.38 10.37
CA VAL A 113 1.55 9.82 11.69
C VAL A 113 3.00 10.08 12.05
N THR A 114 3.25 10.45 13.29
CA THR A 114 4.60 10.57 13.81
C THR A 114 4.94 9.32 14.62
N VAL A 115 5.96 8.59 14.20
CA VAL A 115 6.38 7.33 14.82
C VAL A 115 7.90 7.20 14.75
N GLY A 116 8.58 6.79 15.84
CA GLY A 116 10.04 6.66 15.91
C GLY A 116 10.82 7.95 15.59
N GLY A 117 10.16 9.12 15.70
CA GLY A 117 10.73 10.40 15.32
C GLY A 117 10.68 10.73 13.83
N TRP A 118 10.14 9.84 13.01
CA TRP A 118 9.81 10.08 11.61
C TRP A 118 8.41 10.67 11.46
N ILE A 119 8.19 11.37 10.35
CA ILE A 119 6.83 11.66 9.88
C ILE A 119 6.52 10.74 8.72
N VAL A 120 5.47 9.94 8.86
CA VAL A 120 4.92 9.10 7.81
C VAL A 120 3.71 9.81 7.22
N LEU A 121 3.74 10.06 5.92
CA LEU A 121 2.65 10.68 5.16
C LEU A 121 2.05 9.61 4.25
N ALA A 122 0.81 9.27 4.47
CA ALA A 122 0.08 8.32 3.65
C ALA A 122 -0.81 9.04 2.65
N ILE A 123 -0.86 8.57 1.41
CA ILE A 123 -1.67 9.14 0.34
C ILE A 123 -2.39 8.06 -0.46
N ASN A 124 -3.60 8.40 -0.90
CA ASN A 124 -4.42 7.58 -1.76
C ASN A 124 -3.95 7.68 -3.23
N ALA A 125 -3.25 6.65 -3.71
CA ALA A 125 -2.75 6.62 -5.08
C ALA A 125 -3.88 6.55 -6.13
N GLN A 126 -5.06 6.04 -5.77
CA GLN A 126 -6.17 5.83 -6.70
C GLN A 126 -6.81 7.16 -7.15
N LEU A 127 -6.66 8.22 -6.35
CA LEU A 127 -7.12 9.55 -6.71
C LEU A 127 -6.28 10.23 -7.81
N LEU A 128 -5.05 9.76 -8.04
CA LEU A 128 -4.11 10.45 -8.93
C LEU A 128 -4.56 10.42 -10.39
N GLY A 129 -4.84 11.59 -10.94
CA GLY A 129 -5.36 11.76 -12.29
C GLY A 129 -6.86 11.51 -12.43
N SER A 130 -7.59 11.34 -11.33
CA SER A 130 -9.04 11.12 -11.33
C SER A 130 -9.84 12.39 -11.67
N GLY A 131 -9.28 13.56 -11.40
CA GLY A 131 -9.99 14.84 -11.52
C GLY A 131 -11.04 15.07 -10.43
N LEU A 132 -11.16 14.18 -9.45
CA LEU A 132 -12.06 14.36 -8.32
C LEU A 132 -11.59 15.52 -7.41
N ALA A 133 -12.53 16.19 -6.77
CA ALA A 133 -12.19 17.24 -5.80
C ALA A 133 -11.28 16.72 -4.66
N ALA A 134 -11.43 15.46 -4.28
CA ALA A 134 -10.60 14.77 -3.30
C ALA A 134 -9.11 14.71 -3.73
N GLU A 135 -8.82 14.57 -5.01
CA GLU A 135 -7.44 14.60 -5.51
C GLU A 135 -6.80 15.98 -5.25
N ALA A 136 -7.50 17.06 -5.59
CA ALA A 136 -6.99 18.39 -5.36
C ALA A 136 -6.78 18.69 -3.87
N ALA A 137 -7.72 18.26 -3.03
CA ALA A 137 -7.63 18.40 -1.57
C ALA A 137 -6.43 17.64 -1.01
N GLN A 138 -6.23 16.38 -1.43
CA GLN A 138 -5.08 15.57 -1.02
C GLN A 138 -3.74 16.22 -1.40
N TRP A 139 -3.62 16.77 -2.61
CA TRP A 139 -2.40 17.45 -3.02
C TRP A 139 -2.10 18.68 -2.18
N SER A 140 -3.12 19.50 -1.87
CA SER A 140 -2.96 20.69 -1.01
C SER A 140 -2.54 20.29 0.41
N TRP A 141 -3.17 19.24 0.96
CA TRP A 141 -2.81 18.68 2.24
C TRP A 141 -1.37 18.17 2.25
N LEU A 142 -0.95 17.41 1.22
CA LEU A 142 0.40 16.86 1.14
C LEU A 142 1.46 17.98 1.09
N GLU A 143 1.21 19.04 0.33
CA GLU A 143 2.08 20.23 0.25
C GLU A 143 2.25 20.88 1.63
N GLU A 144 1.14 21.05 2.35
CA GLU A 144 1.16 21.59 3.71
C GLU A 144 1.98 20.70 4.65
N GLN A 145 1.77 19.38 4.63
CA GLN A 145 2.51 18.45 5.49
C GLN A 145 4.01 18.46 5.18
N ILE A 146 4.40 18.42 3.91
CA ILE A 146 5.81 18.51 3.51
C ILE A 146 6.41 19.83 4.01
N GLY A 147 5.71 20.96 3.85
CA GLY A 147 6.16 22.25 4.33
C GLY A 147 6.37 22.31 5.84
N ARG A 148 5.49 21.70 6.61
CA ARG A 148 5.56 21.62 8.08
C ARG A 148 6.76 20.82 8.58
N HIS A 149 7.15 19.76 7.88
CA HIS A 149 8.12 18.79 8.37
C HIS A 149 9.49 18.84 7.69
N ARG A 150 9.60 19.57 6.56
CA ARG A 150 10.85 19.73 5.81
C ARG A 150 12.01 20.20 6.71
N GLY A 151 13.11 19.47 6.68
CA GLY A 151 14.31 19.75 7.48
C GLY A 151 14.17 19.55 8.99
N ARG A 152 13.02 19.11 9.47
CA ARG A 152 12.77 18.87 10.90
C ARG A 152 12.82 17.40 11.28
N ARG A 153 12.32 16.55 10.39
CA ARG A 153 12.20 15.09 10.58
C ARG A 153 12.43 14.39 9.25
N PRO A 154 12.94 13.15 9.26
CA PRO A 154 12.91 12.32 8.06
C PRO A 154 11.43 12.05 7.68
N VAL A 155 11.16 12.14 6.38
CA VAL A 155 9.83 11.91 5.81
C VAL A 155 9.81 10.52 5.17
N ALA A 156 8.83 9.70 5.55
CA ALA A 156 8.44 8.50 4.84
C ALA A 156 7.09 8.72 4.13
N LEU A 157 6.95 8.20 2.92
CA LEU A 157 5.71 8.25 2.15
C LEU A 157 5.11 6.85 2.05
N ILE A 158 3.81 6.73 2.29
CA ILE A 158 3.05 5.49 2.06
C ILE A 158 2.03 5.73 0.96
N THR A 159 1.91 4.73 0.09
CA THR A 159 0.97 4.72 -1.03
C THR A 159 0.72 3.28 -1.47
N HIS A 160 -0.45 2.98 -2.04
CA HIS A 160 -0.69 1.63 -2.53
C HIS A 160 0.20 1.31 -3.75
N LYS A 161 0.16 2.13 -4.80
CA LYS A 161 0.95 1.89 -6.02
C LYS A 161 2.38 2.40 -5.89
N PRO A 162 3.39 1.69 -6.41
CA PRO A 162 4.75 2.20 -6.45
C PRO A 162 4.86 3.54 -7.21
N VAL A 163 5.60 4.47 -6.62
CA VAL A 163 5.83 5.80 -7.23
C VAL A 163 6.67 5.66 -8.49
N THR A 164 7.68 4.78 -8.44
CA THR A 164 8.61 4.60 -9.56
C THR A 164 9.16 3.19 -9.63
N ALA A 165 9.73 2.87 -10.78
CA ALA A 165 10.54 1.70 -11.07
C ALA A 165 11.70 2.13 -11.97
N THR A 166 12.61 1.22 -12.29
CA THR A 166 13.67 1.48 -13.25
C THR A 166 13.11 1.69 -14.67
N GLY A 167 13.85 2.35 -15.56
CA GLY A 167 13.36 2.63 -16.91
C GLY A 167 12.96 1.37 -17.70
N SER A 168 13.70 0.26 -17.54
CA SER A 168 13.37 -1.03 -18.18
C SER A 168 12.08 -1.64 -17.61
N GLU A 169 11.83 -1.51 -16.32
CA GLU A 169 10.61 -2.01 -15.67
C GLU A 169 9.39 -1.19 -16.09
N LEU A 170 9.53 0.14 -16.17
CA LEU A 170 8.48 1.02 -16.66
C LEU A 170 8.09 0.70 -18.12
N ALA A 171 9.06 0.28 -18.94
CA ALA A 171 8.81 -0.14 -20.31
C ALA A 171 8.14 -1.51 -20.41
N ALA A 172 8.41 -2.41 -19.47
CA ALA A 172 7.91 -3.79 -19.47
C ALA A 172 6.56 -3.97 -18.75
N ALA A 173 6.17 -3.01 -17.90
CA ALA A 173 4.96 -3.11 -17.09
C ALA A 173 3.80 -2.28 -17.66
N PRO A 174 2.55 -2.76 -17.54
CA PRO A 174 1.38 -1.94 -17.83
C PRO A 174 1.40 -0.62 -17.04
N PRO A 175 1.01 0.51 -17.66
CA PRO A 175 1.05 1.84 -17.01
C PRO A 175 0.32 1.93 -15.67
N TYR A 176 -0.75 1.15 -15.49
CA TYR A 176 -1.56 1.16 -14.27
C TYR A 176 -0.83 0.67 -13.01
N ARG A 177 0.31 -0.01 -13.15
CA ARG A 177 1.06 -0.56 -11.99
C ARG A 177 1.79 0.48 -11.18
N PHE A 178 2.02 1.65 -11.76
CA PHE A 178 2.80 2.72 -11.14
C PHE A 178 2.00 4.02 -11.11
N TRP A 179 2.50 4.97 -10.35
CA TRP A 179 1.94 6.32 -10.38
C TRP A 179 1.96 6.91 -11.79
N PRO A 180 0.91 7.65 -12.18
CA PRO A 180 0.91 8.39 -13.45
C PRO A 180 2.10 9.36 -13.54
N PRO A 181 2.76 9.48 -14.70
CA PRO A 181 3.91 10.37 -14.87
C PRO A 181 3.68 11.83 -14.42
N PRO A 182 2.51 12.47 -14.67
CA PRO A 182 2.24 13.82 -14.18
C PRO A 182 2.27 13.90 -12.64
N ALA A 183 1.73 12.90 -11.95
CA ALA A 183 1.72 12.85 -10.49
C ALA A 183 3.13 12.68 -9.91
N ARG A 184 3.97 11.85 -10.53
CA ARG A 184 5.39 11.70 -10.14
C ARG A 184 6.14 13.03 -10.27
N GLY A 185 5.94 13.75 -11.39
CA GLY A 185 6.54 15.06 -11.59
C GLY A 185 6.06 16.10 -10.58
N ARG A 186 4.78 16.05 -10.18
CA ARG A 186 4.23 16.92 -9.13
C ARG A 186 4.87 16.61 -7.77
N LEU A 187 4.95 15.35 -7.40
CA LEU A 187 5.59 14.91 -6.14
C LEU A 187 7.04 15.40 -6.06
N ALA A 188 7.83 15.19 -7.12
CA ALA A 188 9.22 15.65 -7.17
C ALA A 188 9.36 17.16 -6.95
N ARG A 189 8.47 17.96 -7.56
CA ARG A 189 8.44 19.41 -7.34
C ARG A 189 8.09 19.80 -5.91
N LEU A 190 7.11 19.10 -5.30
CA LEU A 190 6.73 19.39 -3.90
C LEU A 190 7.88 19.14 -2.94
N PHE A 191 8.67 18.11 -3.15
CA PHE A 191 9.84 17.86 -2.32
C PHE A 191 11.02 18.81 -2.59
N GLY A 192 11.09 19.44 -3.79
CA GLY A 192 12.02 20.52 -4.08
C GLY A 192 13.49 20.17 -3.84
N GLY A 193 13.95 19.00 -4.33
CA GLY A 193 15.36 18.56 -4.21
C GLY A 193 15.71 17.89 -2.87
N THR A 194 14.78 17.80 -1.93
CA THR A 194 14.94 17.02 -0.68
C THR A 194 13.90 15.90 -0.69
N PRO A 195 14.15 14.77 -1.38
CA PRO A 195 13.16 13.70 -1.53
C PRO A 195 12.84 13.03 -0.19
N PRO A 196 11.73 12.28 -0.10
CA PRO A 196 11.44 11.48 1.08
C PRO A 196 12.57 10.47 1.29
N ALA A 197 12.91 10.19 2.54
CA ALA A 197 13.96 9.21 2.85
C ALA A 197 13.52 7.78 2.49
N LEU A 198 12.21 7.50 2.60
CA LEU A 198 11.61 6.19 2.37
C LEU A 198 10.25 6.35 1.67
N VAL A 199 9.99 5.52 0.66
CA VAL A 199 8.67 5.35 0.02
C VAL A 199 8.28 3.90 0.12
N MET A 200 7.10 3.62 0.68
CA MET A 200 6.56 2.27 0.89
C MET A 200 5.31 2.07 0.05
N SER A 201 5.23 0.94 -0.64
CA SER A 201 4.09 0.62 -1.52
C SER A 201 3.81 -0.87 -1.61
N GLY A 202 2.57 -1.25 -1.97
CA GLY A 202 2.11 -2.59 -2.30
C GLY A 202 1.88 -2.79 -3.79
N HIS A 203 0.67 -3.30 -4.13
CA HIS A 203 0.11 -3.43 -5.47
C HIS A 203 0.79 -4.43 -6.41
N VAL A 204 2.10 -4.55 -6.35
CA VAL A 204 2.86 -5.41 -7.26
C VAL A 204 3.07 -6.83 -6.73
N HIS A 205 2.57 -7.13 -5.53
CA HIS A 205 2.68 -8.45 -4.89
C HIS A 205 4.11 -9.02 -4.88
N GLN A 206 5.11 -8.14 -4.78
CA GLN A 206 6.53 -8.52 -4.73
C GLN A 206 7.24 -7.73 -3.65
N TYR A 207 8.12 -8.39 -2.92
CA TYR A 207 9.03 -7.72 -2.00
C TYR A 207 10.24 -7.16 -2.76
N ARG A 208 10.59 -5.89 -2.50
CA ARG A 208 11.77 -5.25 -3.07
C ARG A 208 12.21 -4.07 -2.23
N LEU A 209 13.53 -3.93 -2.06
CA LEU A 209 14.14 -2.67 -1.64
C LEU A 209 15.02 -2.15 -2.77
N LEU A 210 14.78 -0.92 -3.19
CA LEU A 210 15.52 -0.25 -4.25
C LEU A 210 15.89 1.16 -3.81
N ARG A 211 17.17 1.50 -3.82
CA ARG A 211 17.61 2.88 -3.63
C ARG A 211 17.70 3.59 -4.96
N LEU A 212 16.97 4.70 -5.08
CA LEU A 212 16.91 5.49 -6.30
C LEU A 212 16.84 6.99 -5.93
N ASP A 213 17.72 7.81 -6.52
CA ASP A 213 17.74 9.26 -6.35
C ASP A 213 17.71 9.74 -4.87
N GLY A 214 18.39 9.00 -4.00
CA GLY A 214 18.46 9.34 -2.57
C GLY A 214 17.30 8.81 -1.71
N THR A 215 16.30 8.20 -2.32
CA THR A 215 15.13 7.59 -1.67
C THR A 215 15.26 6.08 -1.61
N ASP A 216 14.90 5.47 -0.50
CA ASP A 216 14.69 4.03 -0.41
C ASP A 216 13.23 3.72 -0.80
N HIS A 217 13.05 2.91 -1.84
CA HIS A 217 11.75 2.43 -2.29
C HIS A 217 11.56 1.00 -1.82
N LEU A 218 10.64 0.80 -0.89
CA LEU A 218 10.27 -0.50 -0.33
C LEU A 218 8.94 -0.94 -0.92
N TRP A 219 8.94 -2.07 -1.64
CA TRP A 219 7.71 -2.74 -2.03
C TRP A 219 7.39 -3.80 -0.99
N VAL A 220 6.23 -3.67 -0.41
CA VAL A 220 5.70 -4.59 0.61
C VAL A 220 5.02 -5.75 -0.13
N PRO A 221 5.32 -7.01 0.22
CA PRO A 221 4.74 -8.17 -0.44
C PRO A 221 3.25 -8.30 -0.13
N THR A 222 2.57 -9.13 -0.90
CA THR A 222 1.19 -9.54 -0.62
C THR A 222 1.13 -10.50 0.57
N THR A 223 0.03 -10.46 1.32
CA THR A 223 -0.31 -11.54 2.26
C THR A 223 -1.25 -12.56 1.65
N TRP A 224 -1.77 -12.33 0.46
CA TRP A 224 -2.70 -13.23 -0.23
C TRP A 224 -1.95 -14.20 -1.16
N ALA A 225 -1.65 -13.78 -2.39
CA ALA A 225 -1.02 -14.64 -3.40
C ALA A 225 -0.15 -13.80 -4.35
N VAL A 226 0.94 -14.38 -4.83
CA VAL A 226 1.76 -13.77 -5.89
C VAL A 226 1.16 -14.08 -7.26
N LEU A 227 1.44 -13.22 -8.25
CA LEU A 227 1.05 -13.47 -9.64
C LEU A 227 2.07 -14.38 -10.32
N PRO A 228 1.63 -15.31 -11.20
CA PRO A 228 2.54 -16.18 -11.95
C PRO A 228 3.42 -15.37 -12.93
N GLY A 229 4.53 -15.98 -13.37
CA GLY A 229 5.53 -15.31 -14.21
C GLY A 229 4.99 -14.80 -15.54
N HIS A 230 4.01 -15.50 -16.14
CA HIS A 230 3.39 -15.09 -17.40
C HIS A 230 2.44 -13.88 -17.25
N ALA A 231 1.84 -13.69 -16.06
CA ALA A 231 0.94 -12.56 -15.78
C ALA A 231 1.71 -11.32 -15.29
N GLN A 232 2.85 -11.51 -14.66
CA GLN A 232 3.63 -10.42 -14.11
C GLN A 232 5.13 -10.72 -14.18
N PRO A 233 5.94 -9.84 -14.80
CA PRO A 233 7.40 -9.94 -14.79
C PRO A 233 7.97 -9.93 -13.36
N LEU A 234 9.15 -10.49 -13.19
CA LEU A 234 9.89 -10.49 -11.94
C LEU A 234 10.64 -9.16 -11.80
N PHE A 235 10.22 -8.32 -10.86
CA PHE A 235 10.86 -7.06 -10.51
C PHE A 235 11.51 -7.10 -9.13
N GLY A 236 11.03 -7.97 -8.26
CA GLY A 236 11.49 -8.23 -6.90
C GLY A 236 11.30 -9.70 -6.54
N ALA A 237 11.27 -10.03 -5.27
CA ALA A 237 10.99 -11.39 -4.81
C ALA A 237 9.48 -11.63 -4.76
N LYS A 238 8.99 -12.65 -5.49
CA LYS A 238 7.60 -13.13 -5.40
C LYS A 238 7.44 -13.99 -4.17
N ARG A 239 7.05 -13.36 -3.07
CA ARG A 239 6.83 -14.01 -1.77
C ARG A 239 5.55 -13.46 -1.15
N CYS A 240 4.82 -14.31 -0.44
CA CYS A 240 3.80 -13.87 0.50
C CYS A 240 4.45 -13.56 1.85
N GLY A 241 4.06 -12.49 2.50
CA GLY A 241 4.64 -12.07 3.77
C GLY A 241 4.26 -10.64 4.16
N ILE A 242 4.92 -10.16 5.19
CA ILE A 242 4.79 -8.81 5.74
C ILE A 242 6.18 -8.20 5.90
N VAL A 243 6.26 -6.92 6.23
CA VAL A 243 7.55 -6.29 6.53
C VAL A 243 7.55 -5.76 7.96
N SER A 244 8.57 -6.14 8.72
CA SER A 244 8.92 -5.52 9.99
C SER A 244 9.80 -4.30 9.70
N LEU A 245 9.37 -3.12 10.17
CA LEU A 245 10.04 -1.85 9.96
C LEU A 245 10.40 -1.22 11.31
N THR A 246 11.68 -0.90 11.50
CA THR A 246 12.13 -0.13 12.66
C THR A 246 12.51 1.28 12.23
N LEU A 247 11.85 2.26 12.85
CA LEU A 247 12.09 3.68 12.64
C LEU A 247 12.72 4.31 13.88
N THR A 248 13.87 4.95 13.69
CA THR A 248 14.59 5.66 14.76
C THR A 248 15.12 6.98 14.22
N THR A 249 15.00 8.05 15.00
CA THR A 249 15.55 9.36 14.61
C THR A 249 17.04 9.29 14.43
N GLY A 250 17.54 9.85 13.32
CA GLY A 250 18.97 9.97 13.04
C GLY A 250 19.61 8.71 12.47
N THR A 251 18.85 7.64 12.25
CA THR A 251 19.32 6.43 11.58
C THR A 251 18.46 6.11 10.35
N PRO A 252 19.00 5.45 9.31
CA PRO A 252 18.20 4.88 8.24
C PRO A 252 17.14 3.94 8.80
N ALA A 253 16.02 3.84 8.11
CA ALA A 253 14.99 2.84 8.40
C ALA A 253 15.57 1.43 8.23
N GLN A 254 15.25 0.53 9.15
CA GLN A 254 15.60 -0.89 9.06
C GLN A 254 14.35 -1.68 8.73
N GLN A 255 14.43 -2.54 7.73
CA GLN A 255 13.31 -3.35 7.26
C GLN A 255 13.72 -4.81 7.09
N GLU A 256 12.82 -5.70 7.41
CA GLU A 256 12.98 -7.15 7.29
C GLU A 256 11.71 -7.75 6.69
N LEU A 257 11.86 -8.62 5.68
CA LEU A 257 10.78 -9.44 5.18
C LEU A 257 10.50 -10.56 6.19
N ILE A 258 9.27 -10.64 6.66
CA ILE A 258 8.80 -11.66 7.59
C ILE A 258 7.79 -12.55 6.88
N GLU A 259 7.97 -13.84 7.03
CA GLU A 259 7.00 -14.86 6.66
C GLU A 259 6.43 -15.45 7.97
N PRO A 260 5.27 -14.94 8.46
CA PRO A 260 4.68 -15.44 9.70
C PRO A 260 4.46 -16.95 9.69
N ASP A 261 4.62 -17.60 10.84
CA ASP A 261 4.30 -19.00 10.98
C ASP A 261 2.83 -19.27 10.59
N GLY A 262 2.61 -20.25 9.72
CA GLY A 262 1.30 -20.58 9.17
C GLY A 262 0.89 -19.76 7.94
N LEU A 263 1.69 -18.78 7.50
CA LEU A 263 1.44 -18.10 6.24
C LEU A 263 1.91 -18.96 5.06
N GLU A 264 0.99 -19.21 4.13
CA GLU A 264 1.24 -20.04 2.95
C GLU A 264 1.76 -19.21 1.78
N GLN A 265 2.69 -19.76 0.99
CA GLN A 265 3.21 -19.17 -0.24
C GLN A 265 2.30 -19.56 -1.42
N LEU A 266 1.29 -18.74 -1.69
CA LEU A 266 0.28 -19.00 -2.70
C LEU A 266 0.58 -18.26 -4.02
N THR A 267 0.23 -18.92 -5.13
CA THR A 267 0.30 -18.33 -6.48
C THR A 267 -1.09 -18.30 -7.09
N LEU A 268 -1.52 -17.14 -7.54
CA LEU A 268 -2.81 -16.96 -8.22
C LEU A 268 -2.86 -17.83 -9.49
N THR A 269 -4.02 -18.43 -9.78
CA THR A 269 -4.26 -19.36 -10.90
C THR A 269 -3.52 -20.71 -10.83
N ILE A 270 -2.66 -20.93 -9.84
CA ILE A 270 -2.04 -22.23 -9.55
C ILE A 270 -2.66 -22.82 -8.29
N ASP A 271 -2.50 -22.13 -7.16
CA ASP A 271 -3.01 -22.54 -5.86
C ASP A 271 -4.43 -22.01 -5.58
N LEU A 272 -4.77 -20.88 -6.21
CA LEU A 272 -6.06 -20.22 -6.08
C LEU A 272 -6.66 -19.93 -7.46
N PRO A 273 -8.00 -20.12 -7.63
CA PRO A 273 -8.68 -19.67 -8.85
C PRO A 273 -8.56 -18.14 -9.00
N ASP A 274 -8.53 -17.69 -10.25
CA ASP A 274 -8.60 -16.26 -10.53
C ASP A 274 -10.03 -15.75 -10.23
N PRO A 275 -10.23 -14.94 -9.19
CA PRO A 275 -11.57 -14.49 -8.81
C PRO A 275 -12.17 -13.48 -9.80
N TYR A 276 -11.39 -13.01 -10.79
CA TYR A 276 -11.83 -12.00 -11.77
C TYR A 276 -12.28 -12.59 -13.10
N HIS A 277 -12.02 -13.88 -13.33
CA HIS A 277 -12.34 -14.58 -14.58
C HIS A 277 -13.28 -15.77 -14.38
N SER A 278 -14.02 -15.85 -13.25
CA SER A 278 -15.03 -16.87 -12.98
C SER A 278 -16.42 -16.41 -13.38
#